data_b374a75633d549b55e28cf07f614da5a
#
_entry.id   b374a75633d549b55e28cf07f614da5a
#
_cell.length_a   1.000
_cell.length_b   1.000
_cell.length_c   1.000
_cell.angle_alpha   90.00
_cell.angle_beta   90.00
_cell.angle_gamma   90.00
#
_symmetry.space_group_name_H-M   'P 1'
#
loop_
_entity.id
_entity.type
_entity.pdbx_description
1 polymer ?
#
loop_
_entity_poly.entity_id
_entity_poly.type
_entity_poly.pdbx_seq_one_letter_code
_entity_poly.pdbx_strand_id
1 'polypeptide(L)'
;AGSFPEKEPRPNRKMRGENMNILDIIAKKRDKKELTKEEIEYFVKGYTSGEIADYQAASLIMAIYLNGMTKQETTNLSFAMAHSGEILNLSSLGKIIVDKHSTGGVGDKVSIILLPLVASLGIPVAKMSGRGLGFTGGTVDKLESIPGYKTQIDIKTFIKNVKDIGISMIAQTLNLAPADKKLINLILRE
;
A
#
# COMPACT_ATOMS: atom_id res chain seq x y z
N ALA A 1 23.43 -15.34 38.52
CA ALA A 1 23.29 -15.19 37.08
C ALA A 1 22.89 -16.56 36.52
N GLY A 2 21.61 -16.75 36.29
CA GLY A 2 21.10 -18.02 35.73
C GLY A 2 21.22 -17.96 34.20
N SER A 3 22.00 -18.88 33.64
CA SER A 3 22.05 -19.11 32.20
C SER A 3 20.74 -19.73 31.75
N PHE A 4 20.06 -19.09 30.80
CA PHE A 4 18.95 -19.70 30.11
C PHE A 4 19.46 -20.91 29.32
N PRO A 5 18.76 -22.06 29.35
CA PRO A 5 19.17 -23.21 28.56
C PRO A 5 19.12 -22.85 27.07
N GLU A 6 20.20 -23.13 26.34
CA GLU A 6 20.21 -23.09 24.88
C GLU A 6 19.08 -23.97 24.35
N LYS A 7 18.13 -23.35 23.66
CA LYS A 7 17.07 -24.09 22.99
C LYS A 7 17.70 -24.88 21.85
N GLU A 8 17.61 -26.21 21.92
CA GLU A 8 17.95 -27.06 20.79
C GLU A 8 17.29 -26.55 19.50
N PRO A 9 18.02 -26.55 18.37
CA PRO A 9 17.45 -26.18 17.09
C PRO A 9 16.29 -27.13 16.81
N ARG A 10 15.09 -26.55 16.62
CA ARG A 10 13.90 -27.35 16.25
C ARG A 10 14.23 -28.16 14.99
N PRO A 11 13.92 -29.48 14.97
CA PRO A 11 14.23 -30.30 13.82
C PRO A 11 13.66 -29.68 12.55
N ASN A 12 14.51 -29.60 11.53
CA ASN A 12 14.18 -29.14 10.20
C ASN A 12 12.89 -29.83 9.74
N ARG A 13 11.76 -29.13 9.80
CA ARG A 13 10.47 -29.64 9.35
C ARG A 13 10.60 -29.80 7.85
N LYS A 14 10.97 -31.02 7.41
CA LYS A 14 11.00 -31.37 5.99
C LYS A 14 9.75 -30.80 5.34
N MET A 15 9.96 -29.99 4.31
CA MET A 15 8.91 -29.45 3.46
C MET A 15 8.00 -30.59 3.01
N ARG A 16 6.87 -30.75 3.71
CA ARG A 16 5.71 -31.40 3.15
C ARG A 16 5.14 -30.39 2.18
N GLY A 17 4.92 -30.80 0.94
CA GLY A 17 4.48 -29.94 -0.13
C GLY A 17 3.34 -29.03 0.26
N GLU A 18 3.45 -27.80 -0.19
CA GLU A 18 2.36 -26.91 -0.57
C GLU A 18 1.49 -26.24 0.49
N ASN A 19 1.98 -25.95 1.70
CA ASN A 19 1.32 -24.92 2.49
C ASN A 19 2.34 -23.91 2.98
N MET A 20 2.47 -22.79 2.25
CA MET A 20 3.17 -21.60 2.74
C MET A 20 2.59 -21.21 4.10
N ASN A 21 3.46 -20.95 5.08
CA ASN A 21 3.06 -20.58 6.42
C ASN A 21 3.67 -19.20 6.75
N ILE A 22 2.82 -18.29 7.21
CA ILE A 22 3.27 -16.94 7.58
C ILE A 22 4.37 -16.96 8.67
N LEU A 23 4.36 -17.91 9.58
CA LEU A 23 5.37 -18.03 10.64
C LEU A 23 6.76 -18.35 10.07
N ASP A 24 6.82 -19.17 9.02
CA ASP A 24 8.08 -19.51 8.35
C ASP A 24 8.63 -18.30 7.58
N ILE A 25 7.74 -17.51 6.96
CA ILE A 25 8.09 -16.26 6.27
C ILE A 25 8.63 -15.22 7.27
N ILE A 26 7.99 -15.07 8.42
CA ILE A 26 8.45 -14.18 9.49
C ILE A 26 9.83 -14.61 9.99
N ALA A 27 10.02 -15.92 10.26
CA ALA A 27 11.29 -16.45 10.72
C ALA A 27 12.40 -16.24 9.68
N LYS A 28 12.10 -16.46 8.40
CA LYS A 28 13.01 -16.26 7.28
C LYS A 28 13.49 -14.81 7.21
N LYS A 29 12.56 -13.83 7.33
CA LYS A 29 12.91 -12.40 7.29
C LYS A 29 13.62 -11.95 8.55
N ARG A 30 13.22 -12.45 9.74
CA ARG A 30 13.94 -12.23 10.98
C ARG A 30 15.42 -12.65 10.87
N ASP A 31 15.68 -13.77 10.23
CA ASP A 31 17.01 -14.33 10.03
C ASP A 31 17.76 -13.71 8.84
N LYS A 32 17.32 -12.53 8.38
CA LYS A 32 17.92 -11.71 7.28
C LYS A 32 17.96 -12.41 5.93
N LYS A 33 17.10 -13.39 5.70
CA LYS A 33 16.99 -14.07 4.41
C LYS A 33 16.01 -13.33 3.51
N GLU A 34 16.30 -13.35 2.21
CA GLU A 34 15.45 -12.75 1.18
C GLU A 34 14.15 -13.53 1.01
N LEU A 35 13.01 -12.80 0.93
CA LEU A 35 11.72 -13.39 0.64
C LEU A 35 11.54 -13.58 -0.87
N THR A 36 10.93 -14.70 -1.25
CA THR A 36 10.58 -14.93 -2.65
C THR A 36 9.35 -14.12 -3.06
N LYS A 37 9.11 -14.04 -4.36
CA LYS A 37 7.90 -13.40 -4.89
C LYS A 37 6.63 -14.06 -4.37
N GLU A 38 6.60 -15.39 -4.34
CA GLU A 38 5.46 -16.18 -3.90
C GLU A 38 5.17 -15.98 -2.39
N GLU A 39 6.21 -15.85 -1.57
CA GLU A 39 6.07 -15.56 -0.14
C GLU A 39 5.49 -14.17 0.10
N ILE A 40 5.92 -13.19 -0.67
CA ILE A 40 5.40 -11.82 -0.62
C ILE A 40 3.94 -11.77 -1.09
N GLU A 41 3.62 -12.42 -2.21
CA GLU A 41 2.25 -12.50 -2.72
C GLU A 41 1.31 -13.22 -1.74
N TYR A 42 1.78 -14.32 -1.13
CA TYR A 42 1.03 -15.03 -0.09
C TYR A 42 0.73 -14.12 1.11
N PHE A 43 1.73 -13.35 1.57
CA PHE A 43 1.53 -12.39 2.67
C PHE A 43 0.49 -11.34 2.30
N VAL A 44 0.66 -10.66 1.17
CA VAL A 44 -0.24 -9.57 0.74
C VAL A 44 -1.66 -10.10 0.56
N LYS A 45 -1.84 -11.22 -0.12
CA LYS A 45 -3.15 -11.83 -0.34
C LYS A 45 -3.79 -12.29 0.97
N GLY A 46 -3.06 -13.04 1.80
CA GLY A 46 -3.57 -13.57 3.05
C GLY A 46 -3.90 -12.47 4.06
N TYR A 47 -3.11 -11.39 4.11
CA TYR A 47 -3.43 -10.26 4.96
C TYR A 47 -4.63 -9.46 4.44
N THR A 48 -4.72 -9.28 3.14
CA THR A 48 -5.86 -8.57 2.52
C THR A 48 -7.17 -9.32 2.71
N SER A 49 -7.17 -10.65 2.57
CA SER A 49 -8.35 -11.51 2.79
C SER A 49 -8.73 -11.67 4.28
N GLY A 50 -7.81 -11.39 5.21
CA GLY A 50 -8.01 -11.59 6.65
C GLY A 50 -7.61 -12.99 7.15
N GLU A 51 -6.98 -13.81 6.33
CA GLU A 51 -6.41 -15.11 6.72
C GLU A 51 -5.17 -14.95 7.61
N ILE A 52 -4.40 -13.89 7.39
CA ILE A 52 -3.25 -13.52 8.23
C ILE A 52 -3.72 -12.47 9.22
N ALA A 53 -3.52 -12.75 10.51
CA ALA A 53 -3.92 -11.86 11.59
C ALA A 53 -2.99 -10.64 11.71
N ASP A 54 -3.52 -9.54 12.28
CA ASP A 54 -2.81 -8.27 12.44
C ASP A 54 -1.47 -8.44 13.17
N TYR A 55 -1.41 -9.24 14.23
CA TYR A 55 -0.17 -9.47 14.98
C TYR A 55 0.91 -10.21 14.16
N GLN A 56 0.51 -11.09 13.24
CA GLN A 56 1.42 -11.77 12.33
C GLN A 56 1.94 -10.81 11.26
N ALA A 57 1.05 -10.00 10.70
CA ALA A 57 1.43 -8.97 9.75
C ALA A 57 2.37 -7.94 10.38
N ALA A 58 2.07 -7.45 11.59
CA ALA A 58 2.94 -6.54 12.33
C ALA A 58 4.32 -7.14 12.60
N SER A 59 4.39 -8.44 12.93
CA SER A 59 5.66 -9.15 13.15
C SER A 59 6.51 -9.20 11.89
N LEU A 60 5.90 -9.47 10.72
CA LEU A 60 6.63 -9.47 9.44
C LEU A 60 7.09 -8.06 9.06
N ILE A 61 6.23 -7.06 9.21
CA ILE A 61 6.57 -5.66 8.92
C ILE A 61 7.74 -5.19 9.81
N MET A 62 7.72 -5.54 11.08
CA MET A 62 8.82 -5.22 11.99
C MET A 62 10.13 -5.93 11.58
N ALA A 63 10.06 -7.20 11.16
CA ALA A 63 11.22 -7.92 10.66
C ALA A 63 11.77 -7.27 9.37
N ILE A 64 10.89 -6.79 8.48
CA ILE A 64 11.27 -6.02 7.28
C ILE A 64 11.91 -4.69 7.68
N TYR A 65 11.33 -3.95 8.62
CA TYR A 65 11.85 -2.67 9.08
C TYR A 65 13.26 -2.79 9.64
N LEU A 66 13.51 -3.81 10.47
CA LEU A 66 14.80 -4.03 11.12
C LEU A 66 15.89 -4.55 10.17
N ASN A 67 15.52 -5.34 9.18
CA ASN A 67 16.46 -6.05 8.30
C ASN A 67 16.52 -5.50 6.87
N GLY A 68 15.64 -4.57 6.53
CA GLY A 68 15.51 -4.00 5.18
C GLY A 68 14.92 -4.98 4.16
N MET A 69 14.85 -4.53 2.92
CA MET A 69 14.44 -5.31 1.75
C MET A 69 15.42 -5.11 0.61
N THR A 70 15.64 -6.15 -0.17
CA THR A 70 16.35 -6.03 -1.45
C THR A 70 15.51 -5.26 -2.46
N LYS A 71 16.13 -4.79 -3.54
CA LYS A 71 15.38 -4.16 -4.65
C LYS A 71 14.32 -5.09 -5.22
N GLN A 72 14.65 -6.38 -5.32
CA GLN A 72 13.72 -7.38 -5.83
C GLN A 72 12.52 -7.60 -4.90
N GLU A 73 12.76 -7.72 -3.59
CA GLU A 73 11.68 -7.81 -2.59
C GLU A 73 10.77 -6.58 -2.64
N THR A 74 11.37 -5.37 -2.68
CA THR A 74 10.61 -4.11 -2.77
C THR A 74 9.74 -4.07 -4.04
N THR A 75 10.30 -4.48 -5.17
CA THR A 75 9.57 -4.56 -6.43
C THR A 75 8.41 -5.55 -6.33
N ASN A 76 8.66 -6.75 -5.82
CA ASN A 76 7.65 -7.79 -5.67
C ASN A 76 6.52 -7.34 -4.72
N LEU A 77 6.87 -6.69 -3.61
CA LEU A 77 5.88 -6.15 -2.67
C LEU A 77 5.02 -5.06 -3.31
N SER A 78 5.65 -4.13 -4.04
CA SER A 78 4.94 -3.05 -4.74
C SER A 78 3.95 -3.62 -5.77
N PHE A 79 4.35 -4.61 -6.56
CA PHE A 79 3.46 -5.27 -7.50
C PHE A 79 2.35 -6.06 -6.81
N ALA A 80 2.66 -6.82 -5.76
CA ALA A 80 1.65 -7.56 -5.02
C ALA A 80 0.59 -6.62 -4.41
N MET A 81 1.02 -5.50 -3.84
CA MET A 81 0.11 -4.49 -3.30
C MET A 81 -0.73 -3.82 -4.40
N ALA A 82 -0.12 -3.44 -5.51
CA ALA A 82 -0.83 -2.83 -6.65
C ALA A 82 -1.90 -3.76 -7.24
N HIS A 83 -1.66 -5.07 -7.24
CA HIS A 83 -2.59 -6.07 -7.75
C HIS A 83 -3.50 -6.69 -6.68
N SER A 84 -3.48 -6.17 -5.45
CA SER A 84 -4.32 -6.67 -4.36
C SER A 84 -5.79 -6.29 -4.47
N GLY A 85 -6.13 -5.33 -5.33
CA GLY A 85 -7.47 -4.82 -5.55
C GLY A 85 -7.81 -4.63 -7.02
N GLU A 86 -8.88 -3.87 -7.25
CA GLU A 86 -9.30 -3.50 -8.61
C GLU A 86 -8.29 -2.56 -9.27
N ILE A 87 -7.97 -2.84 -10.52
CA ILE A 87 -7.15 -1.97 -11.35
C ILE A 87 -8.09 -1.15 -12.25
N LEU A 88 -8.03 0.18 -12.12
CA LEU A 88 -8.86 1.05 -12.93
C LEU A 88 -8.41 1.05 -14.39
N ASN A 89 -9.34 0.77 -15.29
CA ASN A 89 -9.12 0.94 -16.71
C ASN A 89 -9.38 2.41 -17.09
N LEU A 90 -8.31 3.16 -17.28
CA LEU A 90 -8.34 4.58 -17.66
C LEU A 90 -8.11 4.81 -19.16
N SER A 91 -8.09 3.76 -19.99
CA SER A 91 -7.80 3.85 -21.42
C SER A 91 -8.72 4.83 -22.17
N SER A 92 -9.94 5.04 -21.67
CA SER A 92 -10.90 6.00 -22.24
C SER A 92 -10.52 7.48 -22.04
N LEU A 93 -9.50 7.75 -21.22
CA LEU A 93 -9.02 9.12 -20.92
C LEU A 93 -7.87 9.56 -21.84
N GLY A 94 -7.35 8.68 -22.69
CA GLY A 94 -6.25 8.95 -23.60
C GLY A 94 -5.00 8.12 -23.33
N LYS A 95 -3.90 8.44 -24.03
CA LYS A 95 -2.64 7.69 -23.94
C LYS A 95 -1.75 8.13 -22.78
N ILE A 96 -1.82 9.39 -22.37
CA ILE A 96 -0.99 9.96 -21.31
C ILE A 96 -1.93 10.48 -20.23
N ILE A 97 -1.88 9.82 -19.07
CA ILE A 97 -2.59 10.22 -17.88
C ILE A 97 -1.54 10.26 -16.78
N VAL A 98 -1.54 11.30 -15.98
CA VAL A 98 -0.53 11.46 -14.94
C VAL A 98 -1.13 11.42 -13.55
N ASP A 99 -0.33 10.95 -12.62
CA ASP A 99 -0.52 11.10 -11.18
C ASP A 99 0.78 11.58 -10.54
N LYS A 100 0.72 12.06 -9.32
CA LYS A 100 1.85 12.47 -8.51
C LYS A 100 1.76 11.82 -7.14
N HIS A 101 2.81 11.15 -6.76
CA HIS A 101 2.92 10.55 -5.43
C HIS A 101 3.58 11.52 -4.43
N SER A 102 3.13 11.47 -3.18
CA SER A 102 3.78 12.14 -2.05
C SER A 102 4.43 11.10 -1.15
N THR A 103 5.63 11.37 -0.68
CA THR A 103 6.33 10.51 0.30
C THR A 103 5.84 10.75 1.74
N GLY A 104 4.94 11.69 1.95
CA GLY A 104 4.40 12.01 3.27
C GLY A 104 5.36 12.79 4.18
N GLY A 105 5.08 12.76 5.47
CA GLY A 105 5.95 13.31 6.52
C GLY A 105 5.77 14.80 6.82
N VAL A 106 5.77 15.67 5.80
CA VAL A 106 5.66 17.14 5.98
C VAL A 106 4.31 17.70 5.50
N GLY A 107 3.49 16.87 4.92
CA GLY A 107 2.20 17.23 4.32
C GLY A 107 2.31 17.60 2.85
N ASP A 108 1.40 17.04 2.05
CA ASP A 108 1.33 17.20 0.61
C ASP A 108 0.49 18.45 0.21
N LYS A 109 1.08 19.62 0.32
CA LYS A 109 0.48 20.87 -0.17
C LYS A 109 0.72 21.04 -1.67
N VAL A 110 1.79 20.46 -2.18
CA VAL A 110 2.22 20.58 -3.57
C VAL A 110 1.18 20.02 -4.52
N SER A 111 0.52 18.90 -4.18
CA SER A 111 -0.50 18.30 -5.04
C SER A 111 -1.68 19.25 -5.30
N ILE A 112 -2.09 20.06 -4.33
CA ILE A 112 -3.22 20.99 -4.47
C ILE A 112 -2.93 22.07 -5.51
N ILE A 113 -1.67 22.46 -5.69
CA ILE A 113 -1.24 23.48 -6.65
C ILE A 113 -0.81 22.83 -7.97
N LEU A 114 0.02 21.80 -7.89
CA LEU A 114 0.65 21.19 -9.06
C LEU A 114 -0.37 20.50 -9.98
N LEU A 115 -1.32 19.75 -9.40
CA LEU A 115 -2.23 18.96 -10.22
C LEU A 115 -3.19 19.82 -11.07
N PRO A 116 -3.82 20.90 -10.54
CA PRO A 116 -4.58 21.81 -11.38
C PRO A 116 -3.71 22.52 -12.42
N LEU A 117 -2.46 22.87 -12.07
CA LEU A 117 -1.53 23.48 -13.01
C LEU A 117 -1.22 22.54 -14.20
N VAL A 118 -0.95 21.27 -13.92
CA VAL A 118 -0.71 20.26 -14.97
C VAL A 118 -1.96 20.06 -15.83
N ALA A 119 -3.14 19.99 -15.21
CA ALA A 119 -4.39 19.86 -15.93
C ALA A 119 -4.67 21.08 -16.83
N SER A 120 -4.32 22.29 -16.39
CA SER A 120 -4.48 23.51 -17.20
C SER A 120 -3.64 23.53 -18.48
N LEU A 121 -2.58 22.71 -18.52
CA LEU A 121 -1.75 22.50 -19.71
C LEU A 121 -2.31 21.43 -20.65
N GLY A 122 -3.52 20.94 -20.40
CA GLY A 122 -4.18 19.93 -21.22
C GLY A 122 -3.73 18.49 -20.95
N ILE A 123 -3.00 18.25 -19.86
CA ILE A 123 -2.56 16.90 -19.47
C ILE A 123 -3.55 16.33 -18.44
N PRO A 124 -4.27 15.24 -18.77
CA PRO A 124 -5.25 14.66 -17.85
C PRO A 124 -4.61 14.15 -16.55
N VAL A 125 -5.20 14.51 -15.42
CA VAL A 125 -4.73 14.14 -14.08
C VAL A 125 -5.78 13.22 -13.42
N ALA A 126 -5.41 11.97 -13.17
CA ALA A 126 -6.24 10.99 -12.49
C ALA A 126 -5.58 10.56 -11.19
N LYS A 127 -5.84 11.30 -10.11
CA LYS A 127 -5.16 11.11 -8.83
C LYS A 127 -5.91 10.15 -7.91
N MET A 128 -5.19 9.16 -7.39
CA MET A 128 -5.62 8.42 -6.21
C MET A 128 -4.78 8.87 -5.00
N SER A 129 -5.39 9.06 -3.84
CA SER A 129 -4.69 9.48 -2.63
C SER A 129 -5.25 8.82 -1.38
N GLY A 130 -4.39 8.67 -0.38
CA GLY A 130 -4.75 8.23 0.96
C GLY A 130 -4.93 9.38 1.95
N ARG A 131 -5.33 9.00 3.17
CA ARG A 131 -5.31 9.89 4.33
C ARG A 131 -3.88 10.08 4.83
N GLY A 132 -3.71 11.01 5.77
CA GLY A 132 -2.40 11.33 6.33
C GLY A 132 -1.77 10.17 7.10
N LEU A 133 -0.46 10.23 7.21
CA LEU A 133 0.37 9.33 7.99
C LEU A 133 0.96 10.09 9.19
N GLY A 134 0.83 9.53 10.38
CA GLY A 134 1.38 10.12 11.61
C GLY A 134 0.78 11.49 11.91
N PHE A 135 1.61 12.46 12.20
CA PHE A 135 1.20 13.81 12.66
C PHE A 135 0.73 14.76 11.55
N THR A 136 0.76 14.33 10.28
CA THR A 136 0.39 15.20 9.15
C THR A 136 -0.84 14.69 8.44
N GLY A 137 -1.80 15.58 8.16
CA GLY A 137 -2.94 15.27 7.30
C GLY A 137 -2.50 14.95 5.87
N GLY A 138 -3.13 13.96 5.23
CA GLY A 138 -2.94 13.62 3.82
C GLY A 138 -3.61 14.60 2.88
N THR A 139 -3.44 14.37 1.58
CA THR A 139 -4.10 15.18 0.55
C THR A 139 -5.62 15.07 0.63
N VAL A 140 -6.13 13.88 0.92
CA VAL A 140 -7.57 13.64 1.15
C VAL A 140 -8.09 14.51 2.28
N ASP A 141 -7.42 14.51 3.43
CA ASP A 141 -7.86 15.26 4.62
C ASP A 141 -7.89 16.77 4.35
N LYS A 142 -6.92 17.29 3.58
CA LYS A 142 -6.87 18.71 3.20
C LYS A 142 -7.99 19.10 2.25
N LEU A 143 -8.32 18.26 1.29
CA LEU A 143 -9.39 18.55 0.34
C LEU A 143 -10.77 18.41 1.00
N GLU A 144 -10.95 17.47 1.91
CA GLU A 144 -12.19 17.33 2.69
C GLU A 144 -12.42 18.49 3.68
N SER A 145 -11.38 19.27 4.00
CA SER A 145 -11.54 20.52 4.78
C SER A 145 -12.20 21.66 3.99
N ILE A 146 -12.28 21.53 2.66
CA ILE A 146 -12.99 22.48 1.80
C ILE A 146 -14.48 22.13 1.85
N PRO A 147 -15.35 23.05 2.28
CA PRO A 147 -16.78 22.80 2.36
C PRO A 147 -17.38 22.29 1.04
N GLY A 148 -18.04 21.14 1.10
CA GLY A 148 -18.68 20.51 -0.06
C GLY A 148 -17.78 19.67 -0.96
N TYR A 149 -16.45 19.65 -0.74
CA TYR A 149 -15.55 18.79 -1.51
C TYR A 149 -15.71 17.30 -1.11
N LYS A 150 -15.88 16.44 -2.10
CA LYS A 150 -16.06 15.00 -1.90
C LYS A 150 -14.89 14.23 -2.51
N THR A 151 -14.19 13.45 -1.70
CA THR A 151 -13.10 12.56 -2.14
C THR A 151 -13.58 11.13 -2.37
N GLN A 152 -14.68 10.75 -1.73
CA GLN A 152 -15.34 9.44 -1.95
C GLN A 152 -16.37 9.58 -3.07
N ILE A 153 -15.93 9.41 -4.30
CA ILE A 153 -16.75 9.42 -5.50
C ILE A 153 -16.68 8.05 -6.18
N ASP A 154 -17.69 7.71 -6.96
CA ASP A 154 -17.67 6.49 -7.77
C ASP A 154 -16.72 6.63 -8.97
N ILE A 155 -16.29 5.48 -9.51
CA ILE A 155 -15.33 5.43 -10.63
C ILE A 155 -15.87 6.12 -11.90
N LYS A 156 -17.16 6.04 -12.14
CA LYS A 156 -17.78 6.70 -13.32
C LYS A 156 -17.69 8.22 -13.20
N THR A 157 -18.03 8.76 -12.03
CA THR A 157 -17.88 10.18 -11.70
C THR A 157 -16.42 10.62 -11.77
N PHE A 158 -15.49 9.81 -11.24
CA PHE A 158 -14.06 10.06 -11.32
C PHE A 158 -13.59 10.20 -12.78
N ILE A 159 -13.90 9.23 -13.63
CA ILE A 159 -13.54 9.26 -15.06
C ILE A 159 -14.21 10.42 -15.78
N LYS A 160 -15.50 10.68 -15.47
CA LYS A 160 -16.24 11.80 -16.07
C LYS A 160 -15.55 13.13 -15.74
N ASN A 161 -15.19 13.37 -14.50
CA ASN A 161 -14.51 14.61 -14.10
C ASN A 161 -13.17 14.79 -14.83
N VAL A 162 -12.35 13.72 -14.95
CA VAL A 162 -11.10 13.84 -15.74
C VAL A 162 -11.37 14.20 -17.19
N LYS A 163 -12.44 13.65 -17.81
CA LYS A 163 -12.83 14.00 -19.19
C LYS A 163 -13.30 15.45 -19.33
N ASP A 164 -14.12 15.91 -18.41
CA ASP A 164 -14.81 17.19 -18.53
C ASP A 164 -13.92 18.38 -18.12
N ILE A 165 -13.12 18.21 -17.08
CA ILE A 165 -12.34 19.30 -16.48
C ILE A 165 -10.82 19.00 -16.41
N GLY A 166 -10.38 17.86 -16.92
CA GLY A 166 -8.96 17.52 -16.99
C GLY A 166 -8.36 16.97 -15.70
N ILE A 167 -9.11 16.96 -14.58
CA ILE A 167 -8.59 16.53 -13.28
C ILE A 167 -9.69 15.88 -12.44
N SER A 168 -9.33 14.82 -11.73
CA SER A 168 -10.13 14.32 -10.63
C SER A 168 -9.26 13.64 -9.58
N MET A 169 -9.74 13.64 -8.34
CA MET A 169 -9.11 12.89 -7.25
C MET A 169 -10.12 11.97 -6.59
N ILE A 170 -9.67 10.74 -6.31
CA ILE A 170 -10.43 9.73 -5.58
C ILE A 170 -9.64 9.27 -4.35
N ALA A 171 -10.32 9.11 -3.23
CA ALA A 171 -9.72 8.51 -2.05
C ALA A 171 -9.58 7.00 -2.23
N GLN A 172 -8.57 6.41 -1.59
CA GLN A 172 -8.41 4.94 -1.51
C GLN A 172 -9.67 4.31 -0.92
N THR A 173 -10.14 3.26 -1.56
CA THR A 173 -11.28 2.45 -1.09
C THR A 173 -10.80 1.05 -0.70
N LEU A 174 -11.69 0.25 -0.11
CA LEU A 174 -11.40 -1.16 0.16
C LEU A 174 -11.22 -1.99 -1.11
N ASN A 175 -11.68 -1.49 -2.26
CA ASN A 175 -11.57 -2.17 -3.55
C ASN A 175 -10.32 -1.73 -4.34
N LEU A 176 -9.93 -0.45 -4.22
CA LEU A 176 -8.87 0.20 -5.03
C LEU A 176 -7.51 0.16 -4.38
N ALA A 177 -7.08 -0.46 -3.50
CA ALA A 177 -5.77 -0.65 -2.88
C ALA A 177 -5.96 -1.22 -1.45
N PRO A 178 -6.64 -2.35 -1.34
CA PRO A 178 -7.00 -2.90 -0.04
C PRO A 178 -5.78 -3.24 0.82
N ALA A 179 -4.69 -3.71 0.21
CA ALA A 179 -3.46 -4.01 0.93
C ALA A 179 -2.83 -2.74 1.53
N ASP A 180 -2.72 -1.68 0.75
CA ASP A 180 -2.16 -0.41 1.21
C ASP A 180 -3.00 0.15 2.37
N LYS A 181 -4.32 0.20 2.20
CA LYS A 181 -5.22 0.67 3.26
C LYS A 181 -5.12 -0.15 4.54
N LYS A 182 -5.04 -1.49 4.45
CA LYS A 182 -4.92 -2.35 5.63
C LYS A 182 -3.56 -2.20 6.32
N LEU A 183 -2.47 -2.17 5.55
CA LEU A 183 -1.12 -2.05 6.09
C LEU A 183 -0.90 -0.69 6.75
N ILE A 184 -1.36 0.39 6.13
CA ILE A 184 -1.30 1.72 6.71
C ILE A 184 -2.11 1.79 8.02
N ASN A 185 -3.32 1.25 8.04
CA ASN A 185 -4.13 1.21 9.26
C ASN A 185 -3.48 0.38 10.38
N LEU A 186 -2.78 -0.71 10.04
CA LEU A 186 -2.08 -1.53 11.02
C LEU A 186 -0.91 -0.79 11.68
N ILE A 187 -0.15 -0.03 10.87
CA ILE A 187 1.07 0.66 11.35
C ILE A 187 0.73 1.95 12.12
N LEU A 188 -0.39 2.59 11.79
CA LEU A 188 -0.68 3.97 12.19
C LEU A 188 -1.95 4.13 13.05
N ARG A 189 -2.63 3.05 13.38
CA ARG A 189 -3.69 3.13 14.39
C ARG A 189 -3.07 3.31 15.76
N GLU A 190 -3.29 4.50 16.29
CA GLU A 190 -3.31 4.73 17.73
C GLU A 190 -4.51 4.04 18.36
#